data_3970fb85e11089e494aa80cbdf20b374
#
_entry.id   3970fb85e11089e494aa80cbdf20b374
#
_cell.length_a   1.000
_cell.length_b   1.000
_cell.length_c   1.000
_cell.angle_alpha   90.00
_cell.angle_beta   90.00
_cell.angle_gamma   90.00
#
_symmetry.space_group_name_H-M   'P 1'
#
loop_
_entity.id
_entity.type
_entity.pdbx_description
1 polymer ?
#
loop_
_entity_poly.entity_id
_entity_poly.type
_entity_poly.pdbx_seq_one_letter_code
_entity_poly.pdbx_strand_id
1 'polypeptide(L)'
;MNKRLNNLIFVWLIMLLTTMMTIMPLPDFFYGIRVEWVAMAVIFFSIMNVSLMGVIAAWIIGFLLDLLQGSLLGEHALIFSVISYLSYRFRFQIRVYPDWQIMIAILFLLSFGNLISVWIRGFSGRVLFITEEWMSIFIAAFIWPVFMRVLQALQNYFVED
;
A
#
# COMPACT_ATOMS: atom_id res chain seq x y z
N MET A 1 11.15 -0.70 27.26
CA MET A 1 10.72 0.31 26.26
C MET A 1 9.25 0.08 25.95
N ASN A 2 8.42 1.11 25.75
CA ASN A 2 6.95 0.95 25.62
C ASN A 2 6.60 0.19 24.31
N LYS A 3 5.96 -0.98 24.39
CA LYS A 3 5.53 -1.79 23.21
C LYS A 3 4.78 -0.95 22.16
N ARG A 4 4.07 0.08 22.60
CA ARG A 4 3.37 1.03 21.71
C ARG A 4 4.34 1.90 20.92
N LEU A 5 5.44 2.32 21.52
CA LEU A 5 6.48 3.14 20.87
C LEU A 5 7.24 2.31 19.84
N ASN A 6 7.60 1.06 20.18
CA ASN A 6 8.27 0.15 19.26
C ASN A 6 7.41 -0.14 18.02
N ASN A 7 6.11 -0.40 18.22
CA ASN A 7 5.17 -0.58 17.13
C ASN A 7 5.07 0.67 16.25
N LEU A 8 5.07 1.85 16.82
CA LEU A 8 4.98 3.11 16.08
C LEU A 8 6.23 3.33 15.24
N ILE A 9 7.42 3.12 15.83
CA ILE A 9 8.71 3.20 15.13
C ILE A 9 8.75 2.19 13.99
N PHE A 10 8.32 0.96 14.22
CA PHE A 10 8.28 -0.10 13.22
C PHE A 10 7.40 0.28 12.01
N VAL A 11 6.16 0.77 12.25
CA VAL A 11 5.25 1.20 11.19
C VAL A 11 5.89 2.29 10.33
N TRP A 12 6.45 3.34 10.95
CA TRP A 12 7.06 4.45 10.21
C TRP A 12 8.33 4.03 9.46
N LEU A 13 9.13 3.12 10.03
CA LEU A 13 10.33 2.58 9.38
C LEU A 13 9.97 1.78 8.13
N ILE A 14 8.97 0.90 8.22
CA ILE A 14 8.47 0.14 7.06
C ILE A 14 7.86 1.06 6.01
N MET A 15 7.09 2.09 6.41
CA MET A 15 6.55 3.07 5.47
C MET A 15 7.66 3.82 4.73
N LEU A 16 8.71 4.23 5.42
CA LEU A 16 9.85 4.90 4.81
C LEU A 16 10.57 3.94 3.84
N LEU A 17 10.79 2.70 4.23
CA LEU A 17 11.46 1.70 3.40
C LEU A 17 10.64 1.38 2.14
N THR A 18 9.33 1.18 2.26
CA THR A 18 8.45 0.93 1.11
C THR A 18 8.35 2.14 0.19
N THR A 19 8.37 3.37 0.73
CA THR A 19 8.42 4.60 -0.07
C THR A 19 9.73 4.69 -0.85
N MET A 20 10.87 4.38 -0.22
CA MET A 20 12.16 4.31 -0.92
C MET A 20 12.15 3.28 -2.04
N MET A 21 11.60 2.08 -1.80
CA MET A 21 11.46 1.05 -2.83
C MET A 21 10.56 1.48 -4.00
N THR A 22 9.52 2.26 -3.72
CA THR A 22 8.59 2.75 -4.76
C THR A 22 9.23 3.83 -5.63
N ILE A 23 10.13 4.65 -5.06
CA ILE A 23 10.82 5.75 -5.79
C ILE A 23 12.06 5.24 -6.52
N MET A 24 12.67 4.13 -6.06
CA MET A 24 13.89 3.60 -6.64
C MET A 24 13.68 3.22 -8.11
N PRO A 25 14.48 3.75 -9.06
CA PRO A 25 14.37 3.37 -10.45
C PRO A 25 14.74 1.89 -10.62
N LEU A 26 13.81 1.11 -11.16
CA LEU A 26 14.07 -0.29 -11.49
C LEU A 26 14.96 -0.36 -12.75
N PRO A 27 15.82 -1.40 -12.89
CA PRO A 27 16.59 -1.63 -14.10
C PRO A 27 15.70 -1.73 -15.33
N ASP A 28 16.23 -1.36 -16.52
CA ASP A 28 15.49 -1.29 -17.78
C ASP A 28 14.76 -2.59 -18.16
N PHE A 29 15.23 -3.72 -17.67
CA PHE A 29 14.56 -5.02 -17.86
C PHE A 29 13.16 -5.11 -17.24
N PHE A 30 12.90 -4.34 -16.18
CA PHE A 30 11.61 -4.24 -15.51
C PHE A 30 10.84 -2.96 -15.84
N TYR A 31 11.18 -2.34 -16.98
CA TYR A 31 10.55 -1.11 -17.42
C TYR A 31 9.02 -1.30 -17.55
N GLY A 32 8.27 -0.48 -16.80
CA GLY A 32 6.80 -0.56 -16.79
C GLY A 32 6.20 -1.33 -15.59
N ILE A 33 6.98 -2.14 -14.86
CA ILE A 33 6.47 -2.89 -13.71
C ILE A 33 6.82 -2.13 -12.42
N ARG A 34 5.90 -1.31 -11.91
CA ARG A 34 6.06 -0.60 -10.64
C ARG A 34 5.15 -1.21 -9.60
N VAL A 35 5.68 -2.11 -8.78
CA VAL A 35 4.91 -2.67 -7.64
C VAL A 35 4.62 -1.54 -6.65
N GLU A 36 3.37 -1.38 -6.28
CA GLU A 36 2.92 -0.37 -5.32
C GLU A 36 3.19 -0.81 -3.87
N TRP A 37 4.48 -0.83 -3.49
CA TRP A 37 4.90 -1.27 -2.16
C TRP A 37 4.24 -0.48 -1.03
N VAL A 38 4.06 0.84 -1.20
CA VAL A 38 3.43 1.70 -0.20
C VAL A 38 1.95 1.35 -0.03
N ALA A 39 1.21 1.13 -1.13
CA ALA A 39 -0.19 0.71 -1.05
C ALA A 39 -0.33 -0.62 -0.31
N MET A 40 0.54 -1.60 -0.61
CA MET A 40 0.57 -2.88 0.09
C MET A 40 0.85 -2.71 1.59
N ALA A 41 1.81 -1.87 1.98
CA ALA A 41 2.11 -1.58 3.38
C ALA A 41 0.94 -0.89 4.08
N VAL A 42 0.28 0.08 3.43
CA VAL A 42 -0.94 0.74 3.95
C VAL A 42 -2.04 -0.29 4.21
N ILE A 43 -2.30 -1.22 3.27
CA ILE A 43 -3.29 -2.28 3.46
C ILE A 43 -2.92 -3.16 4.65
N PHE A 44 -1.67 -3.63 4.73
CA PHE A 44 -1.19 -4.50 5.80
C PHE A 44 -1.41 -3.87 7.18
N PHE A 45 -0.94 -2.64 7.38
CA PHE A 45 -1.07 -1.97 8.67
C PHE A 45 -2.50 -1.56 8.99
N SER A 46 -3.32 -1.24 8.00
CA SER A 46 -4.75 -0.96 8.20
C SER A 46 -5.53 -2.20 8.66
N ILE A 47 -5.07 -3.41 8.31
CA ILE A 47 -5.65 -4.67 8.77
C ILE A 47 -5.10 -5.05 10.15
N MET A 48 -3.77 -4.95 10.36
CA MET A 48 -3.09 -5.49 11.55
C MET A 48 -3.00 -4.48 12.69
N ASN A 49 -2.65 -3.24 12.43
CA ASN A 49 -2.34 -2.21 13.42
C ASN A 49 -3.24 -0.98 13.29
N VAL A 50 -4.54 -1.19 13.40
CA VAL A 50 -5.59 -0.16 13.21
C VAL A 50 -5.39 1.08 14.11
N SER A 51 -4.84 0.90 15.30
CA SER A 51 -4.61 2.02 16.24
C SER A 51 -3.50 2.96 15.81
N LEU A 52 -2.61 2.51 14.91
CA LEU A 52 -1.45 3.27 14.43
C LEU A 52 -1.63 3.72 12.97
N MET A 53 -2.32 2.92 12.14
CA MET A 53 -2.58 3.20 10.75
C MET A 53 -4.07 3.41 10.52
N GLY A 54 -4.56 4.60 10.86
CA GLY A 54 -5.90 5.06 10.50
C GLY A 54 -5.91 5.74 9.13
N VAL A 55 -7.12 6.08 8.66
CA VAL A 55 -7.35 6.79 7.39
C VAL A 55 -6.52 8.07 7.29
N ILE A 56 -6.38 8.81 8.41
CA ILE A 56 -5.60 10.07 8.45
C ILE A 56 -4.11 9.81 8.24
N ALA A 57 -3.55 8.76 8.86
CA ALA A 57 -2.15 8.40 8.65
C ALA A 57 -1.88 7.97 7.20
N ALA A 58 -2.79 7.19 6.61
CA ALA A 58 -2.73 6.81 5.20
C ALA A 58 -2.81 8.02 4.27
N TRP A 59 -3.66 9.00 4.60
CA TRP A 59 -3.75 10.26 3.86
C TRP A 59 -2.44 11.05 3.89
N ILE A 60 -1.82 11.18 5.07
CA ILE A 60 -0.53 11.89 5.23
C ILE A 60 0.56 11.20 4.40
N ILE A 61 0.64 9.87 4.45
CA ILE A 61 1.63 9.10 3.70
C ILE A 61 1.42 9.27 2.18
N GLY A 62 0.17 9.21 1.72
CA GLY A 62 -0.17 9.46 0.33
C GLY A 62 0.19 10.87 -0.13
N PHE A 63 -0.08 11.86 0.70
CA PHE A 63 0.27 13.26 0.41
C PHE A 63 1.79 13.47 0.33
N LEU A 64 2.56 12.84 1.23
CA LEU A 64 4.02 12.86 1.15
C LEU A 64 4.53 12.17 -0.12
N LEU A 65 3.91 11.06 -0.51
CA LEU A 65 4.27 10.36 -1.75
C LEU A 65 4.00 11.23 -2.98
N ASP A 66 2.88 11.95 -3.02
CA ASP A 66 2.55 12.89 -4.09
C ASP A 66 3.62 13.98 -4.24
N LEU A 67 4.11 14.53 -3.12
CA LEU A 67 5.19 15.52 -3.12
C LEU A 67 6.51 14.94 -3.64
N LEU A 68 6.84 13.71 -3.26
CA LEU A 68 8.09 13.05 -3.64
C LEU A 68 8.11 12.62 -5.11
N GLN A 69 6.98 12.18 -5.64
CA GLN A 69 6.86 11.71 -7.03
C GLN A 69 6.50 12.83 -8.01
N GLY A 70 6.12 14.02 -7.53
CA GLY A 70 5.62 15.11 -8.39
C GLY A 70 4.32 14.73 -9.10
N SER A 71 3.52 13.85 -8.49
CA SER A 71 2.19 13.48 -8.96
C SER A 71 1.18 14.61 -8.74
N LEU A 72 -0.09 14.38 -9.11
CA LEU A 72 -1.14 15.34 -8.76
C LEU A 72 -1.32 15.35 -7.25
N LEU A 73 -1.17 16.53 -6.64
CA LEU A 73 -1.33 16.69 -5.20
C LEU A 73 -2.72 16.19 -4.76
N GLY A 74 -2.72 15.21 -3.87
CA GLY A 74 -3.92 14.58 -3.35
C GLY A 74 -4.34 13.28 -4.07
N GLU A 75 -3.67 12.89 -5.15
CA GLU A 75 -3.97 11.64 -5.86
C GLU A 75 -3.75 10.43 -4.95
N HIS A 76 -2.52 10.19 -4.51
CA HIS A 76 -2.21 9.07 -3.60
C HIS A 76 -2.80 9.28 -2.20
N ALA A 77 -2.92 10.53 -1.73
CA ALA A 77 -3.58 10.83 -0.47
C ALA A 77 -5.03 10.32 -0.45
N LEU A 78 -5.79 10.56 -1.51
CA LEU A 78 -7.17 10.10 -1.64
C LEU A 78 -7.22 8.58 -1.79
N ILE A 79 -6.40 8.01 -2.68
CA ILE A 79 -6.33 6.56 -2.92
C ILE A 79 -6.04 5.81 -1.63
N PHE A 80 -4.99 6.19 -0.89
CA PHE A 80 -4.60 5.50 0.34
C PHE A 80 -5.62 5.68 1.46
N SER A 81 -6.31 6.81 1.52
CA SER A 81 -7.40 7.02 2.47
C SER A 81 -8.54 6.02 2.23
N VAL A 82 -8.96 5.88 0.97
CA VAL A 82 -10.03 4.95 0.59
C VAL A 82 -9.61 3.50 0.80
N ILE A 83 -8.41 3.13 0.36
CA ILE A 83 -7.85 1.78 0.54
C ILE A 83 -7.75 1.44 2.03
N SER A 84 -7.23 2.36 2.86
CA SER A 84 -7.13 2.18 4.31
C SER A 84 -8.50 1.99 4.95
N TYR A 85 -9.50 2.81 4.57
CA TYR A 85 -10.86 2.68 5.05
C TYR A 85 -11.49 1.33 4.69
N LEU A 86 -11.39 0.90 3.44
CA LEU A 86 -11.91 -0.39 2.99
C LEU A 86 -11.20 -1.55 3.68
N SER A 87 -9.87 -1.51 3.78
CA SER A 87 -9.06 -2.53 4.48
C SER A 87 -9.46 -2.63 5.95
N TYR A 88 -9.66 -1.50 6.62
CA TYR A 88 -10.17 -1.45 7.98
C TYR A 88 -11.58 -2.05 8.11
N ARG A 89 -12.48 -1.70 7.19
CA ARG A 89 -13.88 -2.16 7.21
C ARG A 89 -14.00 -3.67 7.03
N PHE A 90 -13.16 -4.24 6.16
CA PHE A 90 -13.17 -5.67 5.84
C PHE A 90 -12.11 -6.50 6.60
N ARG A 91 -11.39 -5.90 7.55
CA ARG A 91 -10.27 -6.54 8.26
C ARG A 91 -10.57 -7.90 8.88
N PHE A 92 -11.77 -8.06 9.46
CA PHE A 92 -12.15 -9.32 10.11
C PHE A 92 -12.35 -10.45 9.11
N GLN A 93 -12.89 -10.15 7.95
CA GLN A 93 -13.07 -11.11 6.86
C GLN A 93 -11.72 -11.48 6.26
N ILE A 94 -10.88 -10.48 5.94
CA ILE A 94 -9.56 -10.70 5.33
C ILE A 94 -8.64 -11.54 6.24
N ARG A 95 -8.72 -11.40 7.56
CA ARG A 95 -7.91 -12.18 8.51
C ARG A 95 -8.26 -13.66 8.58
N VAL A 96 -9.47 -14.03 8.20
CA VAL A 96 -9.98 -15.41 8.28
C VAL A 96 -9.90 -16.12 6.93
N TYR A 97 -9.67 -15.36 5.86
CA TYR A 97 -9.62 -15.90 4.50
C TYR A 97 -8.35 -16.73 4.26
N PRO A 98 -8.46 -17.84 3.48
CA PRO A 98 -7.29 -18.54 2.98
C PRO A 98 -6.52 -17.65 1.98
N ASP A 99 -5.22 -17.95 1.79
CA ASP A 99 -4.29 -17.11 1.03
C ASP A 99 -4.82 -16.68 -0.36
N TRP A 100 -5.49 -17.59 -1.09
CA TRP A 100 -6.04 -17.28 -2.42
C TRP A 100 -7.19 -16.25 -2.39
N GLN A 101 -8.03 -16.26 -1.35
CA GLN A 101 -9.10 -15.28 -1.19
C GLN A 101 -8.53 -13.92 -0.79
N ILE A 102 -7.46 -13.91 0.02
CA ILE A 102 -6.74 -12.69 0.36
C ILE A 102 -6.16 -12.06 -0.91
N MET A 103 -5.54 -12.85 -1.80
CA MET A 103 -5.00 -12.35 -3.07
C MET A 103 -6.09 -11.66 -3.91
N ILE A 104 -7.29 -12.25 -4.01
CA ILE A 104 -8.42 -11.65 -4.72
C ILE A 104 -8.87 -10.35 -4.04
N ALA A 105 -8.95 -10.32 -2.71
CA ALA A 105 -9.32 -9.12 -1.98
C ALA A 105 -8.31 -7.98 -2.19
N ILE A 106 -7.02 -8.28 -2.19
CA ILE A 106 -5.95 -7.30 -2.45
C ILE A 106 -6.00 -6.83 -3.90
N LEU A 107 -6.17 -7.74 -4.85
CA LEU A 107 -6.35 -7.39 -6.26
C LEU A 107 -7.53 -6.41 -6.43
N PHE A 108 -8.64 -6.67 -5.77
CA PHE A 108 -9.80 -5.78 -5.79
C PHE A 108 -9.50 -4.41 -5.19
N LEU A 109 -8.84 -4.35 -4.02
CA LEU A 109 -8.48 -3.09 -3.35
C LEU A 109 -7.54 -2.24 -4.20
N LEU A 110 -6.49 -2.85 -4.76
CA LEU A 110 -5.53 -2.15 -5.61
C LEU A 110 -6.17 -1.70 -6.93
N SER A 111 -6.99 -2.55 -7.56
CA SER A 111 -7.73 -2.20 -8.78
C SER A 111 -8.69 -1.03 -8.53
N PHE A 112 -9.34 -1.01 -7.37
CA PHE A 112 -10.22 0.10 -7.00
C PHE A 112 -9.44 1.40 -6.80
N GLY A 113 -8.26 1.34 -6.17
CA GLY A 113 -7.34 2.48 -6.06
C GLY A 113 -6.91 3.00 -7.44
N ASN A 114 -6.55 2.09 -8.34
CA ASN A 114 -6.16 2.46 -9.71
C ASN A 114 -7.31 3.11 -10.50
N LEU A 115 -8.55 2.63 -10.34
CA LEU A 115 -9.71 3.28 -10.95
C LEU A 115 -9.85 4.74 -10.49
N ILE A 116 -9.65 5.02 -9.20
CA ILE A 116 -9.65 6.39 -8.67
C ILE A 116 -8.54 7.21 -9.33
N SER A 117 -7.32 6.66 -9.44
CA SER A 117 -6.20 7.30 -10.13
C SER A 117 -6.52 7.66 -11.58
N VAL A 118 -7.07 6.70 -12.34
CA VAL A 118 -7.49 6.91 -13.73
C VAL A 118 -8.52 8.05 -13.85
N TRP A 119 -9.47 8.13 -12.94
CA TRP A 119 -10.44 9.21 -12.92
C TRP A 119 -9.80 10.57 -12.65
N ILE A 120 -8.97 10.68 -11.63
CA ILE A 120 -8.28 11.92 -11.26
C ILE A 120 -7.40 12.40 -12.42
N ARG A 121 -6.61 11.51 -13.02
CA ARG A 121 -5.73 11.84 -14.16
C ARG A 121 -6.52 12.18 -15.41
N GLY A 122 -7.66 11.50 -15.65
CA GLY A 122 -8.56 11.80 -16.75
C GLY A 122 -9.12 13.22 -16.69
N PHE A 123 -9.52 13.71 -15.52
CA PHE A 123 -9.93 15.10 -15.31
C PHE A 123 -8.80 16.11 -15.52
N SER A 124 -7.56 15.69 -15.27
CA SER A 124 -6.37 16.55 -15.42
C SER A 124 -5.80 16.57 -16.83
N GLY A 125 -6.38 15.83 -17.79
CA GLY A 125 -5.90 15.74 -19.17
C GLY A 125 -4.52 15.06 -19.33
N ARG A 126 -4.05 14.31 -18.32
CA ARG A 126 -2.78 13.56 -18.39
C ARG A 126 -2.96 12.27 -19.19
N VAL A 127 -1.89 11.90 -19.93
CA VAL A 127 -1.89 10.64 -20.71
C VAL A 127 -1.92 9.43 -19.75
N LEU A 128 -2.78 8.47 -20.04
CA LEU A 128 -2.99 7.27 -19.24
C LEU A 128 -2.24 6.10 -19.87
N PHE A 129 -1.23 5.56 -19.18
CA PHE A 129 -0.59 4.28 -19.53
C PHE A 129 -1.28 3.13 -18.78
N ILE A 130 -2.48 2.78 -19.22
CA ILE A 130 -3.39 1.87 -18.52
C ILE A 130 -2.81 0.45 -18.38
N THR A 131 -2.14 -0.06 -19.40
CA THR A 131 -1.69 -1.46 -19.44
C THR A 131 -0.61 -1.79 -18.42
N GLU A 132 0.36 -0.91 -18.21
CA GLU A 132 1.49 -1.12 -17.29
C GLU A 132 1.03 -1.11 -15.83
N GLU A 133 0.09 -0.25 -15.49
CA GLU A 133 -0.45 -0.13 -14.14
C GLU A 133 -1.24 -1.40 -13.73
N TRP A 134 -2.01 -1.99 -14.65
CA TRP A 134 -2.74 -3.23 -14.37
C TRP A 134 -1.82 -4.43 -14.15
N MET A 135 -0.74 -4.56 -14.93
CA MET A 135 0.25 -5.61 -14.71
C MET A 135 0.88 -5.50 -13.31
N SER A 136 1.20 -4.30 -12.87
CA SER A 136 1.76 -4.03 -11.53
C SER A 136 0.84 -4.49 -10.41
N ILE A 137 -0.47 -4.30 -10.57
CA ILE A 137 -1.48 -4.73 -9.60
C ILE A 137 -1.55 -6.27 -9.51
N PHE A 138 -1.54 -6.98 -10.64
CA PHE A 138 -1.51 -8.45 -10.62
C PHE A 138 -0.27 -9.00 -9.93
N ILE A 139 0.90 -8.42 -10.21
CA ILE A 139 2.16 -8.80 -9.57
C ILE A 139 2.10 -8.53 -8.06
N ALA A 140 1.61 -7.36 -7.65
CA ALA A 140 1.46 -7.00 -6.24
C ALA A 140 0.53 -7.98 -5.51
N ALA A 141 -0.61 -8.34 -6.10
CA ALA A 141 -1.54 -9.31 -5.53
C ALA A 141 -0.91 -10.72 -5.39
N PHE A 142 -0.08 -11.14 -6.35
CA PHE A 142 0.61 -12.43 -6.31
C PHE A 142 1.74 -12.45 -5.26
N ILE A 143 2.46 -11.34 -5.10
CA ILE A 143 3.53 -11.20 -4.10
C ILE A 143 2.95 -11.06 -2.68
N TRP A 144 1.70 -10.65 -2.53
CA TRP A 144 1.07 -10.34 -1.26
C TRP A 144 1.26 -11.38 -0.15
N PRO A 145 1.07 -12.70 -0.36
CA PRO A 145 1.22 -13.70 0.70
C PRO A 145 2.63 -13.72 1.30
N VAL A 146 3.64 -13.56 0.43
CA VAL A 146 5.05 -13.51 0.85
C VAL A 146 5.32 -12.22 1.62
N PHE A 147 4.87 -11.09 1.08
CA PHE A 147 5.02 -9.77 1.69
C PHE A 147 4.38 -9.71 3.09
N MET A 148 3.17 -10.25 3.23
CA MET A 148 2.46 -10.33 4.51
C MET A 148 3.23 -11.16 5.54
N ARG A 149 3.74 -12.34 5.15
CA ARG A 149 4.52 -13.22 6.05
C ARG A 149 5.82 -12.56 6.50
N VAL A 150 6.52 -11.89 5.59
CA VAL A 150 7.75 -11.15 5.91
C VAL A 150 7.47 -10.02 6.90
N LEU A 151 6.45 -9.22 6.66
CA LEU A 151 6.09 -8.13 7.58
C LEU A 151 5.63 -8.63 8.95
N GLN A 152 4.87 -9.73 8.99
CA GLN A 152 4.48 -10.36 10.26
C GLN A 152 5.71 -10.89 11.04
N ALA A 153 6.63 -11.56 10.37
CA ALA A 153 7.86 -12.05 11.00
C ALA A 153 8.71 -10.90 11.55
N LEU A 154 8.87 -9.83 10.77
CA LEU A 154 9.57 -8.62 11.21
C LEU A 154 8.86 -7.94 12.39
N GLN A 155 7.54 -7.84 12.36
CA GLN A 155 6.77 -7.26 13.45
C GLN A 155 6.93 -8.05 14.74
N ASN A 156 6.87 -9.38 14.69
CA ASN A 156 7.06 -10.24 15.84
C ASN A 156 8.48 -10.07 16.42
N TYR A 157 9.50 -10.03 15.58
CA TYR A 157 10.87 -9.84 16.01
C TYR A 157 11.11 -8.48 16.68
N PHE A 158 10.58 -7.38 16.12
CA PHE A 158 10.86 -6.03 16.65
C PHE A 158 9.95 -5.61 17.81
N VAL A 159 8.81 -6.24 17.99
CA VAL A 159 7.76 -5.78 18.94
C VAL A 159 7.62 -6.70 20.13
N GLU A 160 7.94 -8.00 19.99
CA GLU A 160 7.82 -8.96 21.09
C GLU A 160 9.09 -9.07 21.96
N ASP A 161 10.25 -8.66 21.45
CA ASP A 161 11.47 -8.43 22.22
C ASP A 161 11.49 -7.00 22.84
#